data_08be972c47c03bc4eddacac685bf3deb
#
_entry.id   08be972c47c03bc4eddacac685bf3deb
#
_cell.length_a   1.000
_cell.length_b   1.000
_cell.length_c   1.000
_cell.angle_alpha   90.00
_cell.angle_beta   90.00
_cell.angle_gamma   90.00
#
_symmetry.space_group_name_H-M   'P 1'
#
loop_
_entity.id
_entity.type
_entity.pdbx_description
1 polymer ?
#
loop_
_entity_poly.entity_id
_entity_poly.type
_entity_poly.pdbx_seq_one_letter_code
_entity_poly.pdbx_strand_id
1 'polypeptide(L)'
;PRTGSLEMGTYYLTSFLCEYTRALLERAIEGGYQFLDCLIAPDGCTMINRCVENMELLKTMPDDNFFYKYMEVPMKADDNALSLYVSECKRKILAPLHEHFGTDISDEALREAVKKHNRLCRVITEIGNFRKEMNPKITGYEFHVICMISYVCPHDLIIDKLEETLEEIKNREPDQKKKYRARVAFVGSEVDDIDMIKLVEESGAMVVADRFCFGSLPGREEIVLNDNEDALTQICRHYLMNCMCPRHMNSEK
;
A
#
# COMPACT_ATOMS: atom_id res chain seq x y z
N PRO A 1 7.93 9.84 -2.11
CA PRO A 1 7.79 11.28 -2.16
C PRO A 1 8.96 11.91 -2.92
N ARG A 2 8.67 12.77 -3.92
CA ARG A 2 9.70 13.53 -4.63
C ARG A 2 9.83 14.89 -3.97
N THR A 3 11.03 15.25 -3.55
CA THR A 3 11.37 16.55 -2.95
C THR A 3 12.57 17.15 -3.68
N GLY A 4 12.72 18.47 -3.61
CA GLY A 4 13.90 19.16 -4.18
C GLY A 4 15.14 19.04 -3.30
N SER A 5 14.97 18.75 -2.01
CA SER A 5 16.03 18.66 -1.01
C SER A 5 15.64 17.71 0.12
N LEU A 6 16.57 17.43 1.02
CA LEU A 6 16.33 16.69 2.27
C LEU A 6 16.86 17.46 3.49
N GLU A 7 17.07 18.76 3.37
CA GLU A 7 17.71 19.58 4.41
C GLU A 7 16.86 19.67 5.66
N MET A 8 15.60 20.06 5.54
CA MET A 8 14.69 20.18 6.68
C MET A 8 14.31 18.83 7.27
N GLY A 9 14.04 17.83 6.43
CA GLY A 9 13.81 16.46 6.89
C GLY A 9 15.01 15.91 7.67
N THR A 10 16.23 16.19 7.21
CA THR A 10 17.46 15.79 7.91
C THR A 10 17.70 16.60 9.18
N TYR A 11 17.33 17.87 9.21
CA TYR A 11 17.45 18.73 10.40
C TYR A 11 16.60 18.18 11.56
N TYR A 12 15.36 17.80 11.30
CA TYR A 12 14.44 17.31 12.34
C TYR A 12 14.58 15.80 12.66
N LEU A 13 14.92 14.96 11.65
CA LEU A 13 14.99 13.51 11.80
C LEU A 13 16.40 12.94 11.84
N THR A 14 17.42 13.74 11.71
CA THR A 14 18.84 13.36 11.59
C THR A 14 19.17 12.52 10.35
N SER A 15 20.44 12.53 9.95
CA SER A 15 20.94 11.75 8.80
C SER A 15 20.96 10.23 9.04
N PHE A 16 20.82 9.79 10.29
CA PHE A 16 20.79 8.37 10.65
C PHE A 16 19.47 7.68 10.27
N LEU A 17 18.35 8.42 10.27
CA LEU A 17 17.06 7.87 9.87
C LEU A 17 16.98 7.66 8.36
N CYS A 18 16.14 6.71 7.94
CA CYS A 18 16.04 6.34 6.55
C CYS A 18 15.64 7.54 5.68
N GLU A 19 16.20 7.58 4.48
CA GLU A 19 16.03 8.69 3.54
C GLU A 19 14.55 8.87 3.14
N TYR A 20 13.81 7.78 3.02
CA TYR A 20 12.38 7.81 2.70
C TYR A 20 11.58 8.61 3.75
N THR A 21 11.83 8.40 5.04
CA THR A 21 11.13 9.15 6.10
C THR A 21 11.53 10.63 6.15
N ARG A 22 12.80 10.94 5.86
CA ARG A 22 13.26 12.32 5.73
C ARG A 22 12.59 13.02 4.56
N ALA A 23 12.46 12.34 3.41
CA ALA A 23 11.75 12.85 2.25
C ALA A 23 10.25 13.04 2.49
N LEU A 24 9.62 12.16 3.28
CA LEU A 24 8.22 12.36 3.70
C LEU A 24 8.05 13.63 4.52
N LEU A 25 8.91 13.86 5.52
CA LEU A 25 8.84 15.06 6.34
C LEU A 25 9.17 16.31 5.55
N GLU A 26 10.21 16.28 4.71
CA GLU A 26 10.52 17.40 3.80
C GLU A 26 9.32 17.79 2.97
N ARG A 27 8.68 16.80 2.33
CA ARG A 27 7.50 17.04 1.50
C ARG A 27 6.31 17.59 2.30
N ALA A 28 6.16 17.19 3.56
CA ALA A 28 5.15 17.75 4.46
C ALA A 28 5.42 19.23 4.75
N ILE A 29 6.67 19.58 5.06
CA ILE A 29 7.09 20.97 5.33
C ILE A 29 6.92 21.84 4.07
N GLU A 30 7.16 21.31 2.89
CA GLU A 30 6.90 21.99 1.60
C GLU A 30 5.40 22.17 1.29
N GLY A 31 4.50 21.69 2.16
CA GLY A 31 3.04 21.76 1.94
C GLY A 31 2.52 20.75 0.92
N GLY A 32 3.28 19.70 0.62
CA GLY A 32 2.92 18.71 -0.40
C GLY A 32 1.78 17.78 -0.03
N TYR A 33 1.26 17.84 1.20
CA TYR A 33 0.17 16.99 1.70
C TYR A 33 -1.06 17.79 2.13
N GLN A 34 -1.21 19.03 1.67
CA GLN A 34 -2.33 19.90 2.01
C GLN A 34 -3.70 19.39 1.51
N PHE A 35 -3.73 18.34 0.71
CA PHE A 35 -4.95 17.71 0.21
C PHE A 35 -5.46 16.58 1.12
N LEU A 36 -4.72 16.24 2.19
CA LEU A 36 -5.11 15.18 3.11
C LEU A 36 -6.08 15.71 4.17
N ASP A 37 -7.05 14.88 4.54
CA ASP A 37 -7.98 15.12 5.65
C ASP A 37 -7.53 14.41 6.93
N CYS A 38 -6.78 13.32 6.80
CA CYS A 38 -6.28 12.54 7.94
C CYS A 38 -4.96 11.84 7.64
N LEU A 39 -4.26 11.44 8.72
CA LEU A 39 -3.08 10.61 8.68
C LEU A 39 -3.17 9.50 9.74
N ILE A 40 -3.12 8.25 9.30
CA ILE A 40 -3.09 7.09 10.18
C ILE A 40 -1.72 6.43 10.07
N ALA A 41 -0.99 6.38 11.18
CA ALA A 41 0.34 5.80 11.26
C ALA A 41 0.31 4.44 11.99
N PRO A 42 0.62 3.32 11.31
CA PRO A 42 0.79 2.05 11.98
C PRO A 42 2.14 2.00 12.70
N ASP A 43 2.19 1.43 13.91
CA ASP A 43 3.42 1.22 14.68
C ASP A 43 4.20 0.00 14.16
N GLY A 44 4.54 0.03 12.87
CA GLY A 44 5.35 -0.99 12.23
C GLY A 44 6.80 -0.56 12.01
N CYS A 45 7.11 0.72 12.17
CA CYS A 45 8.44 1.27 11.94
C CYS A 45 8.67 2.54 12.76
N THR A 46 9.59 2.47 13.73
CA THR A 46 9.94 3.62 14.59
C THR A 46 10.35 4.87 13.80
N MET A 47 10.97 4.71 12.62
CA MET A 47 11.37 5.84 11.79
C MET A 47 10.15 6.57 11.21
N ILE A 48 9.12 5.84 10.77
CA ILE A 48 7.85 6.43 10.32
C ILE A 48 7.14 7.11 11.48
N ASN A 49 7.10 6.50 12.66
CA ASN A 49 6.49 7.12 13.83
C ASN A 49 7.14 8.45 14.16
N ARG A 50 8.48 8.52 14.18
CA ARG A 50 9.20 9.79 14.38
C ARG A 50 8.90 10.83 13.29
N CYS A 51 8.73 10.38 12.05
CA CYS A 51 8.34 11.27 10.96
C CYS A 51 6.94 11.88 11.21
N VAL A 52 5.95 11.04 11.51
CA VAL A 52 4.56 11.49 11.72
C VAL A 52 4.44 12.37 12.97
N GLU A 53 5.14 12.03 14.06
CA GLU A 53 5.18 12.87 15.27
C GLU A 53 5.79 14.26 15.00
N ASN A 54 6.83 14.33 14.14
CA ASN A 54 7.37 15.62 13.72
C ASN A 54 6.39 16.38 12.81
N MET A 55 5.63 15.69 11.93
CA MET A 55 4.59 16.34 11.14
C MET A 55 3.51 16.99 12.04
N GLU A 56 3.09 16.28 13.08
CA GLU A 56 2.12 16.76 14.06
C GLU A 56 2.70 17.93 14.88
N LEU A 57 3.92 17.77 15.41
CA LEU A 57 4.58 18.79 16.23
C LEU A 57 4.84 20.08 15.45
N LEU A 58 5.24 19.98 14.20
CA LEU A 58 5.54 21.12 13.31
C LEU A 58 4.29 21.70 12.66
N LYS A 59 3.13 21.09 12.88
CA LYS A 59 1.85 21.50 12.27
C LYS A 59 1.95 21.63 10.74
N THR A 60 2.50 20.63 10.09
CA THR A 60 2.73 20.66 8.64
C THR A 60 1.46 20.43 7.82
N MET A 61 0.36 20.04 8.46
CA MET A 61 -0.93 19.80 7.80
C MET A 61 -1.82 21.05 7.83
N PRO A 62 -2.85 21.12 6.95
CA PRO A 62 -3.58 22.37 6.68
C PRO A 62 -4.42 22.89 7.86
N ASP A 63 -4.80 22.03 8.80
CA ASP A 63 -5.66 22.39 9.93
C ASP A 63 -4.96 22.05 11.25
N ASP A 64 -5.06 22.96 12.23
CA ASP A 64 -4.59 22.73 13.60
C ASP A 64 -5.31 21.55 14.28
N ASN A 65 -6.50 21.18 13.83
CA ASN A 65 -7.29 20.04 14.27
C ASN A 65 -7.19 18.84 13.34
N PHE A 66 -6.15 18.77 12.51
CA PHE A 66 -5.94 17.66 11.58
C PHE A 66 -5.99 16.31 12.30
N PHE A 67 -6.63 15.32 11.67
CA PHE A 67 -6.88 14.03 12.27
C PHE A 67 -5.63 13.14 12.20
N TYR A 68 -4.84 13.11 13.28
CA TYR A 68 -3.73 12.15 13.46
C TYR A 68 -4.18 10.97 14.31
N LYS A 69 -3.89 9.74 13.87
CA LYS A 69 -4.08 8.52 14.68
C LYS A 69 -2.89 7.58 14.54
N TYR A 70 -2.58 6.94 15.65
CA TYR A 70 -1.53 5.93 15.74
C TYR A 70 -2.17 4.60 16.11
N MET A 71 -1.80 3.54 15.39
CA MET A 71 -2.34 2.21 15.58
C MET A 71 -1.22 1.21 15.84
N GLU A 72 -1.32 0.48 16.94
CA GLU A 72 -0.41 -0.63 17.20
C GLU A 72 -0.73 -1.83 16.31
N VAL A 73 0.30 -2.34 15.63
CA VAL A 73 0.21 -3.53 14.80
C VAL A 73 1.04 -4.64 15.45
N PRO A 74 0.42 -5.74 15.88
CA PRO A 74 1.15 -6.84 16.51
C PRO A 74 2.22 -7.42 15.56
N MET A 75 3.40 -7.73 16.12
CA MET A 75 4.49 -8.38 15.39
C MET A 75 4.32 -9.89 15.25
N LYS A 76 3.48 -10.51 16.09
CA LYS A 76 3.16 -11.93 16.07
C LYS A 76 1.77 -12.19 15.50
N ALA A 77 1.60 -13.37 14.91
CA ALA A 77 0.33 -13.83 14.34
C ALA A 77 -0.22 -14.97 15.20
N ASP A 78 -0.85 -14.63 16.32
CA ASP A 78 -1.57 -15.57 17.19
C ASP A 78 -2.93 -15.00 17.64
N ASP A 79 -3.76 -15.77 18.34
CA ASP A 79 -5.09 -15.37 18.75
C ASP A 79 -5.09 -14.18 19.74
N ASN A 80 -4.08 -14.06 20.60
CA ASN A 80 -3.95 -12.94 21.51
C ASN A 80 -3.62 -11.66 20.72
N ALA A 81 -2.70 -11.76 19.77
CA ALA A 81 -2.35 -10.68 18.87
C ALA A 81 -3.55 -10.25 18.00
N LEU A 82 -4.35 -11.20 17.53
CA LEU A 82 -5.58 -10.90 16.79
C LEU A 82 -6.57 -10.12 17.66
N SER A 83 -6.80 -10.56 18.89
CA SER A 83 -7.71 -9.88 19.82
C SER A 83 -7.26 -8.43 20.11
N LEU A 84 -5.95 -8.23 20.30
CA LEU A 84 -5.37 -6.89 20.46
C LEU A 84 -5.57 -6.06 19.18
N TYR A 85 -5.26 -6.61 18.02
CA TYR A 85 -5.35 -5.90 16.75
C TYR A 85 -6.77 -5.45 16.42
N VAL A 86 -7.77 -6.32 16.65
CA VAL A 86 -9.20 -5.98 16.51
C VAL A 86 -9.58 -4.83 17.45
N SER A 87 -9.15 -4.91 18.72
CA SER A 87 -9.40 -3.86 19.70
C SER A 87 -8.78 -2.52 19.31
N GLU A 88 -7.53 -2.54 18.82
CA GLU A 88 -6.82 -1.35 18.36
C GLU A 88 -7.50 -0.73 17.12
N CYS A 89 -7.84 -1.55 16.12
CA CYS A 89 -8.56 -1.08 14.93
C CYS A 89 -9.90 -0.43 15.32
N LYS A 90 -10.66 -1.07 16.20
CA LYS A 90 -11.96 -0.55 16.64
C LYS A 90 -11.83 0.75 17.41
N ARG A 91 -10.94 0.78 18.42
CA ARG A 91 -10.81 1.89 19.38
C ARG A 91 -10.06 3.09 18.81
N LYS A 92 -8.96 2.82 18.09
CA LYS A 92 -8.05 3.91 17.63
C LYS A 92 -8.34 4.36 16.21
N ILE A 93 -9.02 3.57 15.40
CA ILE A 93 -9.27 3.90 13.99
C ILE A 93 -10.76 4.06 13.72
N LEU A 94 -11.55 2.98 13.80
CA LEU A 94 -12.93 3.02 13.33
C LEU A 94 -13.81 3.98 14.16
N ALA A 95 -13.80 3.88 15.50
CA ALA A 95 -14.59 4.75 16.34
C ALA A 95 -14.22 6.24 16.16
N PRO A 96 -12.93 6.64 16.17
CA PRO A 96 -12.56 8.02 15.90
C PRO A 96 -12.89 8.50 14.47
N LEU A 97 -12.81 7.63 13.45
CA LEU A 97 -13.23 7.99 12.09
C LEU A 97 -14.74 8.26 12.03
N HIS A 98 -15.54 7.44 12.72
CA HIS A 98 -16.97 7.67 12.85
C HIS A 98 -17.28 9.00 13.56
N GLU A 99 -16.62 9.26 14.68
CA GLU A 99 -16.82 10.47 15.48
C GLU A 99 -16.42 11.75 14.73
N HIS A 100 -15.32 11.70 13.97
CA HIS A 100 -14.76 12.87 13.29
C HIS A 100 -15.40 13.13 11.91
N PHE A 101 -15.62 12.07 11.13
CA PHE A 101 -16.09 12.19 9.74
C PHE A 101 -17.52 11.67 9.53
N GLY A 102 -18.17 11.09 10.53
CA GLY A 102 -19.47 10.44 10.36
C GLY A 102 -19.44 9.17 9.51
N THR A 103 -18.27 8.55 9.35
CA THR A 103 -18.09 7.33 8.54
C THR A 103 -18.95 6.20 9.08
N ASP A 104 -19.65 5.48 8.21
CA ASP A 104 -20.36 4.26 8.59
C ASP A 104 -19.34 3.14 8.85
N ILE A 105 -19.35 2.63 10.08
CA ILE A 105 -18.48 1.56 10.56
C ILE A 105 -19.25 0.28 10.92
N SER A 106 -20.47 0.15 10.44
CA SER A 106 -21.30 -1.04 10.63
C SER A 106 -20.66 -2.28 9.99
N ASP A 107 -21.08 -3.46 10.45
CA ASP A 107 -20.62 -4.73 9.88
C ASP A 107 -20.98 -4.82 8.39
N GLU A 108 -22.16 -4.34 8.02
CA GLU A 108 -22.63 -4.27 6.64
C GLU A 108 -21.73 -3.38 5.78
N ALA A 109 -21.34 -2.20 6.26
CA ALA A 109 -20.46 -1.29 5.55
C ALA A 109 -19.07 -1.91 5.34
N LEU A 110 -18.54 -2.61 6.35
CA LEU A 110 -17.27 -3.32 6.25
C LEU A 110 -17.34 -4.47 5.22
N ARG A 111 -18.46 -5.24 5.20
CA ARG A 111 -18.68 -6.30 4.20
C ARG A 111 -18.72 -5.75 2.78
N GLU A 112 -19.39 -4.62 2.57
CA GLU A 112 -19.41 -3.96 1.26
C GLU A 112 -18.02 -3.43 0.86
N ALA A 113 -17.27 -2.87 1.80
CA ALA A 113 -15.88 -2.46 1.55
C ALA A 113 -15.00 -3.64 1.15
N VAL A 114 -15.16 -4.80 1.78
CA VAL A 114 -14.44 -6.05 1.39
C VAL A 114 -14.81 -6.48 -0.03
N LYS A 115 -16.07 -6.42 -0.44
CA LYS A 115 -16.46 -6.76 -1.82
C LYS A 115 -15.76 -5.89 -2.85
N LYS A 116 -15.70 -4.56 -2.60
CA LYS A 116 -15.00 -3.61 -3.47
C LYS A 116 -13.49 -3.89 -3.50
N HIS A 117 -12.90 -4.13 -2.33
CA HIS A 117 -11.49 -4.49 -2.21
C HIS A 117 -11.15 -5.77 -2.99
N ASN A 118 -11.95 -6.82 -2.81
CA ASN A 118 -11.74 -8.09 -3.51
C ASN A 118 -11.86 -7.96 -5.03
N ARG A 119 -12.81 -7.14 -5.51
CA ARG A 119 -12.94 -6.83 -6.95
C ARG A 119 -11.64 -6.23 -7.49
N LEU A 120 -11.07 -5.26 -6.80
CA LEU A 120 -9.80 -4.64 -7.17
C LEU A 120 -8.64 -5.64 -7.14
N CYS A 121 -8.56 -6.45 -6.10
CA CYS A 121 -7.51 -7.48 -5.95
C CYS A 121 -7.51 -8.48 -7.12
N ARG A 122 -8.70 -8.95 -7.54
CA ARG A 122 -8.85 -9.84 -8.70
C ARG A 122 -8.31 -9.21 -9.97
N VAL A 123 -8.76 -8.00 -10.29
CA VAL A 123 -8.37 -7.31 -11.53
C VAL A 123 -6.86 -7.12 -11.59
N ILE A 124 -6.24 -6.61 -10.52
CA ILE A 124 -4.79 -6.37 -10.50
C ILE A 124 -4.02 -7.69 -10.58
N THR A 125 -4.51 -8.75 -9.92
CA THR A 125 -3.88 -10.07 -9.99
C THR A 125 -3.92 -10.64 -11.40
N GLU A 126 -5.06 -10.54 -12.10
CA GLU A 126 -5.18 -10.97 -13.49
C GLU A 126 -4.24 -10.18 -14.40
N ILE A 127 -4.22 -8.86 -14.29
CA ILE A 127 -3.29 -8.01 -15.06
C ILE A 127 -1.84 -8.44 -14.81
N GLY A 128 -1.46 -8.64 -13.54
CA GLY A 128 -0.12 -9.05 -13.16
C GLY A 128 0.31 -10.40 -13.74
N ASN A 129 -0.63 -11.31 -13.97
CA ASN A 129 -0.36 -12.63 -14.53
C ASN A 129 0.13 -12.57 -15.98
N PHE A 130 -0.27 -11.57 -16.77
CA PHE A 130 0.20 -11.39 -18.15
C PHE A 130 1.71 -11.12 -18.26
N ARG A 131 2.39 -10.70 -17.17
CA ARG A 131 3.86 -10.59 -17.12
C ARG A 131 4.57 -11.94 -17.11
N LYS A 132 3.87 -12.99 -16.64
CA LYS A 132 4.44 -14.34 -16.48
C LYS A 132 4.50 -15.12 -17.78
N GLU A 133 3.78 -14.71 -18.80
CA GLU A 133 3.78 -15.33 -20.13
C GLU A 133 5.17 -15.27 -20.78
N MET A 134 5.46 -16.21 -21.70
CA MET A 134 6.73 -16.21 -22.43
C MET A 134 6.86 -14.97 -23.34
N ASN A 135 5.76 -14.51 -23.88
CA ASN A 135 5.63 -13.25 -24.63
C ASN A 135 4.66 -12.34 -23.86
N PRO A 136 5.16 -11.54 -22.90
CA PRO A 136 4.29 -10.74 -22.04
C PRO A 136 3.48 -9.72 -22.84
N LYS A 137 2.23 -9.55 -22.44
CA LYS A 137 1.34 -8.51 -22.99
C LYS A 137 1.42 -7.18 -22.24
N ILE A 138 2.08 -7.20 -21.08
CA ILE A 138 2.27 -6.03 -20.22
C ILE A 138 3.70 -6.05 -19.65
N THR A 139 4.31 -4.89 -19.53
CA THR A 139 5.64 -4.73 -18.93
C THR A 139 5.57 -4.66 -17.41
N GLY A 140 6.69 -4.87 -16.72
CA GLY A 140 6.80 -4.64 -15.28
C GLY A 140 6.57 -3.18 -14.92
N TYR A 141 7.01 -2.24 -15.76
CA TYR A 141 6.74 -0.81 -15.61
C TYR A 141 5.23 -0.50 -15.64
N GLU A 142 4.50 -0.95 -16.66
CA GLU A 142 3.04 -0.73 -16.75
C GLU A 142 2.32 -1.32 -15.53
N PHE A 143 2.70 -2.53 -15.11
CA PHE A 143 2.12 -3.15 -13.93
C PHE A 143 2.42 -2.38 -12.64
N HIS A 144 3.64 -1.87 -12.49
CA HIS A 144 4.01 -1.08 -11.32
C HIS A 144 3.22 0.23 -11.24
N VAL A 145 2.99 0.89 -12.39
CA VAL A 145 2.10 2.06 -12.47
C VAL A 145 0.69 1.72 -11.98
N ILE A 146 0.13 0.58 -12.41
CA ILE A 146 -1.20 0.12 -11.96
C ILE A 146 -1.22 -0.12 -10.45
N CYS A 147 -0.18 -0.76 -9.91
CA CYS A 147 -0.04 -0.94 -8.46
C CYS A 147 -0.01 0.40 -7.73
N MET A 148 0.81 1.36 -8.18
CA MET A 148 0.89 2.70 -7.58
C MET A 148 -0.46 3.42 -7.57
N ILE A 149 -1.18 3.39 -8.69
CA ILE A 149 -2.52 3.99 -8.79
C ILE A 149 -3.47 3.34 -7.77
N SER A 150 -3.41 2.03 -7.58
CA SER A 150 -4.27 1.31 -6.63
C SER A 150 -4.04 1.67 -5.16
N TYR A 151 -2.89 2.24 -4.82
CA TYR A 151 -2.59 2.69 -3.45
C TYR A 151 -2.92 4.17 -3.20
N VAL A 152 -2.94 4.99 -4.26
CA VAL A 152 -3.10 6.44 -4.10
C VAL A 152 -4.47 6.96 -4.54
N CYS A 153 -5.26 6.17 -5.27
CA CYS A 153 -6.57 6.58 -5.75
C CYS A 153 -7.70 5.82 -5.03
N PRO A 154 -8.82 6.48 -4.74
CA PRO A 154 -10.02 5.80 -4.27
C PRO A 154 -10.45 4.70 -5.24
N HIS A 155 -10.77 3.51 -4.70
CA HIS A 155 -11.09 2.32 -5.51
C HIS A 155 -12.25 2.56 -6.47
N ASP A 156 -13.30 3.26 -6.02
CA ASP A 156 -14.49 3.55 -6.82
C ASP A 156 -14.20 4.42 -8.06
N LEU A 157 -13.09 5.18 -8.05
CA LEU A 157 -12.70 6.01 -9.20
C LEU A 157 -11.90 5.25 -10.27
N ILE A 158 -11.29 4.14 -9.89
CA ILE A 158 -10.32 3.44 -10.76
C ILE A 158 -10.77 2.06 -11.22
N ILE A 159 -11.67 1.41 -10.49
CA ILE A 159 -11.95 -0.01 -10.70
C ILE A 159 -12.52 -0.31 -12.10
N ASP A 160 -13.48 0.47 -12.56
CA ASP A 160 -14.07 0.28 -13.88
C ASP A 160 -13.02 0.49 -14.99
N LYS A 161 -12.12 1.48 -14.78
CA LYS A 161 -11.03 1.75 -15.73
C LYS A 161 -9.98 0.64 -15.73
N LEU A 162 -9.71 0.02 -14.59
CA LEU A 162 -8.81 -1.12 -14.51
C LEU A 162 -9.41 -2.38 -15.16
N GLU A 163 -10.72 -2.58 -15.06
CA GLU A 163 -11.40 -3.66 -15.79
C GLU A 163 -11.35 -3.45 -17.30
N GLU A 164 -11.60 -2.22 -17.80
CA GLU A 164 -11.40 -1.89 -19.20
C GLU A 164 -9.96 -2.16 -19.65
N THR A 165 -8.98 -1.76 -18.83
CA THR A 165 -7.56 -2.00 -19.09
C THR A 165 -7.24 -3.49 -19.12
N LEU A 166 -7.82 -4.29 -18.23
CA LEU A 166 -7.68 -5.74 -18.24
C LEU A 166 -8.18 -6.35 -19.55
N GLU A 167 -9.36 -5.93 -20.03
CA GLU A 167 -9.91 -6.41 -21.30
C GLU A 167 -9.06 -5.95 -22.50
N GLU A 168 -8.51 -4.75 -22.46
CA GLU A 168 -7.56 -4.28 -23.48
C GLU A 168 -6.30 -5.18 -23.49
N ILE A 169 -5.72 -5.48 -22.33
CA ILE A 169 -4.54 -6.33 -22.21
C ILE A 169 -4.82 -7.76 -22.70
N LYS A 170 -5.99 -8.32 -22.38
CA LYS A 170 -6.40 -9.65 -22.87
C LYS A 170 -6.37 -9.73 -24.41
N ASN A 171 -6.79 -8.67 -25.06
CA ASN A 171 -6.88 -8.57 -26.52
C ASN A 171 -5.61 -7.99 -27.18
N ARG A 172 -4.65 -7.50 -26.39
CA ARG A 172 -3.39 -6.93 -26.87
C ARG A 172 -2.48 -8.04 -27.44
N GLU A 173 -1.91 -7.79 -28.61
CA GLU A 173 -0.87 -8.63 -29.14
C GLU A 173 0.43 -8.49 -28.32
N PRO A 174 1.14 -9.56 -28.03
CA PRO A 174 2.43 -9.49 -27.35
C PRO A 174 3.42 -8.62 -28.13
N ASP A 175 4.20 -7.80 -27.46
CA ASP A 175 5.23 -6.98 -28.09
C ASP A 175 6.39 -7.84 -28.59
N GLN A 176 6.31 -8.28 -29.83
CA GLN A 176 7.33 -9.11 -30.48
C GLN A 176 8.65 -8.38 -30.78
N LYS A 177 8.68 -7.05 -30.68
CA LYS A 177 9.85 -6.23 -31.02
C LYS A 177 10.89 -6.18 -29.91
N LYS A 178 10.49 -6.39 -28.67
CA LYS A 178 11.39 -6.34 -27.51
C LYS A 178 11.96 -7.72 -27.24
N LYS A 179 13.18 -7.97 -27.69
CA LYS A 179 13.96 -9.12 -27.23
C LYS A 179 14.60 -8.77 -25.89
N TYR A 180 13.98 -9.21 -24.82
CA TYR A 180 14.60 -9.12 -23.50
C TYR A 180 15.76 -10.11 -23.39
N ARG A 181 16.89 -9.62 -22.85
CA ARG A 181 18.08 -10.47 -22.60
C ARG A 181 17.91 -11.35 -21.38
N ALA A 182 17.07 -10.92 -20.42
CA ALA A 182 16.79 -11.63 -19.18
C ALA A 182 15.37 -11.37 -18.69
N ARG A 183 14.78 -12.37 -18.07
CA ARG A 183 13.56 -12.27 -17.26
C ARG A 183 13.98 -12.22 -15.80
N VAL A 184 13.57 -11.21 -15.07
CA VAL A 184 14.02 -10.96 -13.70
C VAL A 184 12.85 -10.87 -12.72
N ALA A 185 13.07 -11.37 -11.51
CA ALA A 185 12.27 -11.03 -10.35
C ALA A 185 12.98 -9.88 -9.63
N PHE A 186 12.27 -8.80 -9.39
CA PHE A 186 12.82 -7.61 -8.74
C PHE A 186 12.32 -7.54 -7.30
N VAL A 187 13.23 -7.68 -6.35
CA VAL A 187 12.94 -7.74 -4.92
C VAL A 187 13.52 -6.52 -4.24
N GLY A 188 12.72 -5.87 -3.42
CA GLY A 188 13.14 -4.68 -2.69
C GLY A 188 12.18 -4.33 -1.57
N SER A 189 12.27 -3.12 -1.04
CA SER A 189 11.35 -2.58 -0.04
C SER A 189 10.40 -1.54 -0.66
N GLU A 190 10.44 -0.30 -0.20
CA GLU A 190 9.61 0.77 -0.77
C GLU A 190 10.22 1.27 -2.08
N VAL A 191 9.67 0.82 -3.19
CA VAL A 191 9.99 1.33 -4.53
C VAL A 191 8.76 2.08 -5.03
N ASP A 192 8.75 3.39 -4.81
CA ASP A 192 7.71 4.31 -5.26
C ASP A 192 8.10 5.07 -6.54
N ASP A 193 9.33 4.88 -7.02
CA ASP A 193 9.80 5.46 -8.27
C ASP A 193 9.60 4.49 -9.44
N ILE A 194 8.56 4.77 -10.24
CA ILE A 194 8.24 3.98 -11.42
C ILE A 194 9.35 4.01 -12.48
N ASP A 195 10.13 5.09 -12.55
CA ASP A 195 11.20 5.23 -13.53
C ASP A 195 12.34 4.24 -13.27
N MET A 196 12.50 3.76 -12.03
CA MET A 196 13.48 2.73 -11.71
C MET A 196 13.18 1.42 -12.44
N ILE A 197 11.93 0.99 -12.46
CA ILE A 197 11.52 -0.23 -13.19
C ILE A 197 11.69 -0.03 -14.69
N LYS A 198 11.32 1.14 -15.19
CA LYS A 198 11.49 1.51 -16.59
C LYS A 198 12.95 1.43 -17.01
N LEU A 199 13.87 1.96 -16.21
CA LEU A 199 15.31 1.91 -16.46
C LEU A 199 15.85 0.48 -16.56
N VAL A 200 15.39 -0.41 -15.66
CA VAL A 200 15.76 -1.83 -15.69
C VAL A 200 15.29 -2.49 -16.99
N GLU A 201 14.07 -2.20 -17.43
CA GLU A 201 13.53 -2.79 -18.66
C GLU A 201 14.16 -2.19 -19.92
N GLU A 202 14.45 -0.90 -19.96
CA GLU A 202 15.18 -0.25 -21.04
C GLU A 202 16.63 -0.78 -21.18
N SER A 203 17.21 -1.26 -20.06
CA SER A 203 18.53 -1.92 -20.08
C SER A 203 18.49 -3.36 -20.66
N GLY A 204 17.32 -3.84 -21.05
CA GLY A 204 17.13 -5.13 -21.71
C GLY A 204 16.71 -6.28 -20.82
N ALA A 205 16.23 -6.00 -19.60
CA ALA A 205 15.55 -6.96 -18.75
C ALA A 205 14.03 -6.86 -18.91
N MET A 206 13.31 -7.93 -18.51
CA MET A 206 11.86 -7.90 -18.32
C MET A 206 11.55 -8.23 -16.88
N VAL A 207 10.88 -7.34 -16.18
CA VAL A 207 10.46 -7.56 -14.80
C VAL A 207 9.16 -8.35 -14.79
N VAL A 208 9.28 -9.66 -14.68
CA VAL A 208 8.15 -10.62 -14.76
C VAL A 208 7.52 -10.89 -13.40
N ALA A 209 8.22 -10.57 -12.32
CA ALA A 209 7.74 -10.68 -10.96
C ALA A 209 8.38 -9.58 -10.11
N ASP A 210 7.70 -9.17 -9.07
CA ASP A 210 8.21 -8.21 -8.10
C ASP A 210 7.79 -8.57 -6.68
N ARG A 211 8.53 -8.02 -5.71
CA ARG A 211 8.20 -8.08 -4.30
C ARG A 211 8.50 -6.74 -3.64
N PHE A 212 7.76 -5.72 -4.04
CA PHE A 212 7.80 -4.38 -3.48
C PHE A 212 6.64 -4.13 -2.53
N CYS A 213 6.83 -3.26 -1.56
CA CYS A 213 5.73 -2.78 -0.71
C CYS A 213 4.66 -2.04 -1.54
N PHE A 214 5.07 -1.28 -2.56
CA PHE A 214 4.17 -0.63 -3.52
C PHE A 214 3.89 -1.46 -4.80
N GLY A 215 4.15 -2.75 -4.76
CA GLY A 215 3.90 -3.69 -5.86
C GLY A 215 3.08 -4.89 -5.40
N SER A 216 3.67 -6.08 -5.54
CA SER A 216 3.02 -7.36 -5.27
C SER A 216 3.20 -7.88 -3.84
N LEU A 217 4.07 -7.26 -2.99
CA LEU A 217 4.34 -7.74 -1.63
C LEU A 217 3.11 -7.77 -0.73
N PRO A 218 2.23 -6.75 -0.69
CA PRO A 218 1.08 -6.76 0.22
C PRO A 218 0.08 -7.88 -0.01
N GLY A 219 0.30 -8.74 -0.99
CA GLY A 219 -0.65 -9.79 -1.32
C GLY A 219 -1.98 -9.22 -1.83
N ARG A 220 -2.62 -9.93 -2.73
CA ARG A 220 -3.93 -9.53 -3.25
C ARG A 220 -4.90 -10.70 -3.17
N GLU A 221 -4.73 -11.51 -2.11
CA GLU A 221 -5.65 -12.57 -1.79
C GLU A 221 -6.98 -12.00 -1.36
N GLU A 222 -8.06 -12.57 -1.85
CA GLU A 222 -9.39 -12.12 -1.48
C GLU A 222 -9.68 -12.39 -0.01
N ILE A 223 -10.29 -11.43 0.66
CA ILE A 223 -10.81 -11.60 2.02
C ILE A 223 -12.11 -12.39 1.92
N VAL A 224 -12.13 -13.58 2.48
CA VAL A 224 -13.32 -14.45 2.53
C VAL A 224 -14.02 -14.23 3.87
N LEU A 225 -15.22 -13.67 3.81
CA LEU A 225 -16.08 -13.45 5.00
C LEU A 225 -17.13 -14.54 5.11
N ASN A 226 -17.42 -14.94 6.34
CA ASN A 226 -18.58 -15.78 6.69
C ASN A 226 -19.54 -15.02 7.60
N ASP A 227 -20.74 -15.55 7.80
CA ASP A 227 -21.80 -14.91 8.57
C ASP A 227 -21.75 -15.22 10.08
N ASN A 228 -20.84 -16.09 10.52
CA ASN A 228 -20.74 -16.53 11.90
C ASN A 228 -19.89 -15.62 12.79
N GLU A 229 -19.20 -14.67 12.20
CA GLU A 229 -18.26 -13.77 12.88
C GLU A 229 -18.34 -12.37 12.27
N ASP A 230 -18.10 -11.34 13.08
CA ASP A 230 -18.08 -9.94 12.60
C ASP A 230 -17.01 -9.72 11.54
N ALA A 231 -17.29 -8.80 10.60
CA ALA A 231 -16.42 -8.53 9.47
C ALA A 231 -15.05 -7.98 9.91
N LEU A 232 -15.01 -7.12 10.95
CA LEU A 232 -13.75 -6.52 11.42
C LEU A 232 -12.79 -7.60 11.90
N THR A 233 -13.24 -8.56 12.70
CA THR A 233 -12.40 -9.65 13.19
C THR A 233 -11.83 -10.48 12.03
N GLN A 234 -12.66 -10.78 11.03
CA GLN A 234 -12.23 -11.54 9.86
C GLN A 234 -11.23 -10.76 8.99
N ILE A 235 -11.43 -9.45 8.80
CA ILE A 235 -10.50 -8.56 8.10
C ILE A 235 -9.16 -8.51 8.85
N CYS A 236 -9.19 -8.28 10.15
CA CYS A 236 -7.97 -8.24 10.97
C CYS A 236 -7.22 -9.57 10.94
N ARG A 237 -7.94 -10.69 11.01
CA ARG A 237 -7.34 -12.03 10.88
C ARG A 237 -6.68 -12.23 9.53
N HIS A 238 -7.35 -11.83 8.44
CA HIS A 238 -6.80 -11.94 7.10
C HIS A 238 -5.45 -11.21 6.99
N TYR A 239 -5.37 -9.95 7.40
CA TYR A 239 -4.15 -9.17 7.29
C TYR A 239 -3.07 -9.61 8.28
N LEU A 240 -3.42 -9.96 9.51
CA LEU A 240 -2.46 -10.39 10.52
C LEU A 240 -1.84 -11.76 10.17
N MET A 241 -2.67 -12.75 9.82
CA MET A 241 -2.23 -14.11 9.56
C MET A 241 -1.56 -14.29 8.19
N ASN A 242 -1.91 -13.45 7.20
CA ASN A 242 -1.38 -13.51 5.85
C ASN A 242 -0.33 -12.43 5.56
N CYS A 243 0.17 -11.74 6.59
CA CYS A 243 1.18 -10.71 6.41
C CYS A 243 2.45 -11.28 5.78
N MET A 244 2.81 -10.75 4.61
CA MET A 244 3.99 -11.18 3.84
C MET A 244 5.22 -10.30 4.11
N CYS A 245 5.10 -9.31 5.00
CA CYS A 245 6.19 -8.41 5.32
C CYS A 245 7.29 -9.15 6.08
N PRO A 246 8.56 -9.05 5.67
CA PRO A 246 9.67 -9.72 6.37
C PRO A 246 9.93 -9.20 7.78
N ARG A 247 9.32 -8.09 8.18
CA ARG A 247 9.35 -7.56 9.55
C ARG A 247 8.35 -8.22 10.47
N HIS A 248 7.41 -8.97 9.93
CA HIS A 248 6.38 -9.66 10.70
C HIS A 248 6.85 -11.06 11.06
N MET A 249 6.79 -11.40 12.36
CA MET A 249 7.19 -12.71 12.83
C MET A 249 6.05 -13.72 12.62
N ASN A 250 5.99 -14.27 11.44
CA ASN A 250 5.12 -15.39 11.15
C ASN A 250 6.00 -16.65 11.09
N SER A 251 6.07 -17.40 12.20
CA SER A 251 7.01 -18.50 12.39
C SER A 251 6.73 -19.75 11.56
N GLU A 252 5.63 -19.79 10.84
CA GLU A 252 5.18 -20.98 10.10
C GLU A 252 5.12 -20.80 8.56
N LYS A 253 5.63 -19.67 8.04
CA LYS A 253 5.68 -19.41 6.60
C LYS A 253 7.13 -19.06 6.16
#